data_c6bd504e463b01bb34f779c321bc05b4
#
_entry.id   c6bd504e463b01bb34f779c321bc05b4
#
_cell.length_a   1.000
_cell.length_b   1.000
_cell.length_c   1.000
_cell.angle_alpha   90.00
_cell.angle_beta   90.00
_cell.angle_gamma   90.00
#
_symmetry.space_group_name_H-M   'P 1'
#
loop_
_entity.id
_entity.type
_entity.pdbx_description
1 polymer ?
#
loop_
_entity_poly.entity_id
_entity_poly.type
_entity_poly.pdbx_seq_one_letter_code
_entity_poly.pdbx_strand_id
1 'polypeptide(L)'
;MYDFKLWLIASSIFLSGCGSESANTSNVATAPVTESISVPETPLPVKDTSTETPDSDIDDPIITSLVNEQWQLIWQDEFTDNNIDLNKWSFEVNCFGGGNEEQQCYTDRDDNAFVEQGVLKIVALKENFTGPAAHDDDANYNPSNTRTLPYTSARLRSKNKGDWTFGRFEIRAKLPQGQGTWPAIWMLPTDWAYGGWAGSGEIDIMEAVNLKTQSDENGATSGQEESRIHGTLHYGRAWPENVYSGKEFKLPDSVNPADGFHEYAIEWQEGEIRWYVDDIHFATQRETGWYSQYMNNEGLLINGEGSAPFDQKFHLLLNFAVGGNWPATVNDKGIDDSVFPQSLEIDYVRVYECSVSPSTGAGCETLGDNAMLVEGRQAPAL
;
A
#
# COMPACT_ATOMS: atom_id res chain seq x y z
N MET A 1 -36.08 -3.57 -1.98
CA MET A 1 -36.63 -2.67 -0.94
C MET A 1 -36.28 -3.32 0.38
N TYR A 2 -35.10 -3.09 0.88
CA TYR A 2 -34.62 -3.60 2.17
C TYR A 2 -34.20 -2.40 3.03
N ASP A 3 -34.89 -2.27 4.19
CA ASP A 3 -34.68 -1.22 5.16
C ASP A 3 -33.37 -1.42 5.92
N PHE A 4 -32.51 -0.42 5.89
CA PHE A 4 -31.34 -0.31 6.75
C PHE A 4 -31.76 0.14 8.14
N LYS A 5 -31.64 -0.74 9.14
CA LYS A 5 -31.71 -0.37 10.55
C LYS A 5 -30.32 -0.11 11.11
N LEU A 6 -30.09 1.17 11.41
CA LEU A 6 -28.95 1.62 12.22
C LEU A 6 -29.03 1.00 13.64
N TRP A 7 -27.95 0.38 14.08
CA TRP A 7 -27.73 0.04 15.49
C TRP A 7 -26.73 1.03 16.08
N LEU A 8 -27.27 1.91 16.97
CA LEU A 8 -26.48 2.75 17.86
C LEU A 8 -26.05 1.92 19.06
N ILE A 9 -24.75 1.76 19.29
CA ILE A 9 -24.19 1.26 20.54
C ILE A 9 -23.76 2.47 21.37
N ALA A 10 -24.46 2.70 22.47
CA ALA A 10 -24.13 3.70 23.47
C ALA A 10 -23.06 3.14 24.41
N SER A 11 -21.88 3.76 24.46
CA SER A 11 -20.89 3.50 25.50
C SER A 11 -20.98 4.53 26.60
N SER A 12 -21.19 4.03 27.80
CA SER A 12 -21.37 4.79 29.04
C SER A 12 -20.03 5.31 29.56
N ILE A 13 -20.01 6.61 29.86
CA ILE A 13 -18.91 7.33 30.48
C ILE A 13 -18.96 7.09 32.00
N PHE A 14 -17.85 6.66 32.61
CA PHE A 14 -17.63 6.78 34.04
C PHE A 14 -16.63 7.90 34.32
N LEU A 15 -17.13 8.97 34.95
CA LEU A 15 -16.30 9.99 35.59
C LEU A 15 -15.93 9.52 37.00
N SER A 16 -14.68 9.66 37.38
CA SER A 16 -14.27 9.83 38.77
C SER A 16 -13.10 10.79 38.85
N GLY A 17 -13.26 11.76 39.64
CA GLY A 17 -12.56 12.98 39.78
C GLY A 17 -11.72 13.07 41.06
N CYS A 18 -11.17 14.26 41.28
CA CYS A 18 -10.45 14.86 42.43
C CYS A 18 -8.97 14.45 42.52
N GLY A 19 -8.05 15.36 42.77
CA GLY A 19 -8.03 16.79 43.08
C GLY A 19 -6.62 17.24 43.44
N SER A 20 -6.36 18.54 43.25
CA SER A 20 -5.54 19.53 43.97
C SER A 20 -4.09 19.14 44.40
N GLU A 21 -3.08 19.98 44.42
CA GLU A 21 -2.87 21.43 44.53
C GLU A 21 -1.40 21.75 44.22
N SER A 22 -1.19 22.88 43.62
CA SER A 22 -0.26 23.99 43.76
C SER A 22 1.16 23.80 44.35
N ALA A 23 2.16 24.38 43.71
CA ALA A 23 2.91 25.53 44.25
C ALA A 23 3.98 26.06 43.27
N ASN A 24 3.94 27.32 43.13
CA ASN A 24 4.78 28.35 42.58
C ASN A 24 6.24 28.29 43.04
N THR A 25 7.22 28.58 42.16
CA THR A 25 8.26 29.57 42.45
C THR A 25 9.03 29.95 41.17
N SER A 26 9.05 31.24 40.93
CA SER A 26 9.87 32.02 40.02
C SER A 26 11.36 31.97 40.37
N ASN A 27 12.26 31.94 39.38
CA ASN A 27 13.53 32.63 39.49
C ASN A 27 14.08 33.08 38.13
N VAL A 28 14.36 34.36 38.05
CA VAL A 28 14.99 35.12 36.99
C VAL A 28 16.52 34.92 37.09
N ALA A 29 17.20 34.73 35.97
CA ALA A 29 18.66 35.02 35.89
C ALA A 29 19.07 35.36 34.45
N THR A 30 19.34 36.60 34.25
CA THR A 30 20.37 37.35 33.51
C THR A 30 21.22 36.63 32.46
N ALA A 31 21.29 37.27 31.28
CA ALA A 31 22.25 37.03 30.19
C ALA A 31 23.67 37.60 30.51
N PRO A 32 24.70 37.07 29.88
CA PRO A 32 25.89 37.86 29.59
C PRO A 32 26.26 37.94 28.10
N VAL A 33 26.44 39.16 27.68
CA VAL A 33 27.50 39.82 26.92
C VAL A 33 28.28 39.04 25.85
N THR A 34 28.14 39.57 24.63
CA THR A 34 28.91 39.33 23.41
C THR A 34 30.39 39.72 23.54
N GLU A 35 31.30 38.85 23.14
CA GLU A 35 32.64 39.20 22.67
C GLU A 35 32.84 38.79 21.23
N SER A 36 33.23 39.74 20.40
CA SER A 36 33.59 39.61 19.00
C SER A 36 35.05 39.21 18.86
N ILE A 37 35.31 38.09 18.16
CA ILE A 37 36.67 37.72 17.76
C ILE A 37 36.74 37.77 16.22
N SER A 38 37.69 38.60 15.74
CA SER A 38 38.06 38.81 14.36
C SER A 38 38.80 37.60 13.79
N VAL A 39 38.39 37.17 12.58
CA VAL A 39 39.05 36.13 11.77
C VAL A 39 39.97 36.80 10.73
N PRO A 40 41.22 36.35 10.53
CA PRO A 40 42.07 36.86 9.45
C PRO A 40 41.73 36.23 8.12
N GLU A 41 41.69 37.03 7.08
CA GLU A 41 41.56 36.65 5.67
C GLU A 41 42.79 35.88 5.18
N THR A 42 42.53 34.75 4.49
CA THR A 42 43.55 34.02 3.71
C THR A 42 43.17 34.08 2.24
N PRO A 43 44.12 34.28 1.30
CA PRO A 43 43.81 34.60 -0.09
C PRO A 43 43.41 33.38 -0.92
N LEU A 44 42.54 33.63 -1.91
CA LEU A 44 42.01 32.67 -2.90
C LEU A 44 43.11 32.18 -3.83
N PRO A 45 43.13 30.90 -4.20
CA PRO A 45 43.97 30.41 -5.27
C PRO A 45 43.32 30.60 -6.65
N VAL A 46 44.17 30.80 -7.63
CA VAL A 46 43.96 31.12 -9.02
C VAL A 46 43.24 30.00 -9.74
N LYS A 47 42.32 30.37 -10.61
CA LYS A 47 41.53 29.56 -11.52
C LYS A 47 42.41 28.92 -12.57
N ASP A 48 42.55 27.61 -12.56
CA ASP A 48 43.11 26.84 -13.66
C ASP A 48 41.95 26.36 -14.59
N THR A 49 42.01 26.77 -15.84
CA THR A 49 41.05 26.38 -16.88
C THR A 49 41.58 25.14 -17.59
N SER A 50 41.20 23.96 -17.12
CA SER A 50 41.27 22.75 -17.89
C SER A 50 39.83 22.29 -18.21
N THR A 51 39.53 22.29 -19.49
CA THR A 51 38.32 21.74 -20.08
C THR A 51 38.32 20.22 -19.91
N GLU A 52 37.61 19.74 -18.92
CA GLU A 52 37.22 18.33 -18.87
C GLU A 52 35.81 18.17 -19.46
N THR A 53 35.72 17.34 -20.46
CA THR A 53 34.47 16.81 -21.03
C THR A 53 33.76 16.00 -19.93
N PRO A 54 32.41 16.08 -19.79
CA PRO A 54 31.70 15.20 -18.88
C PRO A 54 31.82 13.76 -19.36
N ASP A 55 32.52 12.97 -18.56
CA ASP A 55 32.56 11.52 -18.67
C ASP A 55 31.18 11.00 -18.32
N SER A 56 30.47 10.52 -19.34
CA SER A 56 29.15 9.89 -19.21
C SER A 56 29.36 8.39 -19.05
N ASP A 57 29.79 7.94 -17.90
CA ASP A 57 29.71 6.55 -17.50
C ASP A 57 29.56 6.46 -15.98
N ILE A 58 28.37 6.82 -15.48
CA ILE A 58 27.88 6.23 -14.24
C ILE A 58 27.19 4.94 -14.68
N ASP A 59 27.96 3.86 -14.75
CA ASP A 59 27.41 2.51 -14.69
C ASP A 59 26.67 2.38 -13.34
N ASP A 60 25.40 2.72 -13.35
CA ASP A 60 24.46 2.25 -12.33
C ASP A 60 24.52 0.72 -12.42
N PRO A 61 24.89 -0.02 -11.36
CA PRO A 61 24.93 -1.45 -11.46
C PRO A 61 23.53 -1.90 -11.87
N ILE A 62 23.44 -2.49 -13.08
CA ILE A 62 22.24 -3.19 -13.52
C ILE A 62 22.03 -4.24 -12.43
N ILE A 63 21.12 -3.95 -11.51
CA ILE A 63 20.59 -4.94 -10.58
C ILE A 63 19.81 -5.89 -11.48
N THR A 64 20.52 -6.90 -11.99
CA THR A 64 19.88 -8.04 -12.65
C THR A 64 19.06 -8.68 -11.54
N SER A 65 17.75 -8.43 -11.54
CA SER A 65 16.78 -9.16 -10.74
C SER A 65 17.12 -10.65 -10.87
N LEU A 66 17.18 -11.36 -9.73
CA LEU A 66 17.35 -12.82 -9.68
C LEU A 66 16.09 -13.54 -10.19
N VAL A 67 15.29 -12.87 -10.99
CA VAL A 67 14.12 -13.48 -11.64
C VAL A 67 14.59 -14.68 -12.43
N ASN A 68 14.05 -15.84 -12.06
CA ASN A 68 14.30 -17.09 -12.79
C ASN A 68 14.04 -16.85 -14.30
N GLU A 69 14.99 -17.24 -15.17
CA GLU A 69 14.90 -17.07 -16.63
C GLU A 69 13.61 -17.65 -17.25
N GLN A 70 12.84 -18.41 -16.48
CA GLN A 70 11.56 -18.96 -16.88
C GLN A 70 10.38 -17.95 -16.76
N TRP A 71 10.56 -16.84 -16.06
CA TRP A 71 9.61 -15.75 -16.04
C TRP A 71 9.78 -14.87 -17.29
N GLN A 72 8.73 -14.74 -18.09
CA GLN A 72 8.71 -13.92 -19.30
C GLN A 72 7.93 -12.64 -19.07
N LEU A 73 8.58 -11.49 -19.26
CA LEU A 73 7.92 -10.19 -19.15
C LEU A 73 6.81 -10.06 -20.22
N ILE A 74 5.58 -9.82 -19.77
CA ILE A 74 4.40 -9.70 -20.64
C ILE A 74 3.74 -8.33 -20.59
N TRP A 75 3.97 -7.56 -19.51
CA TRP A 75 3.45 -6.21 -19.35
C TRP A 75 4.37 -5.42 -18.43
N GLN A 76 4.53 -4.13 -18.73
CA GLN A 76 5.33 -3.25 -17.87
C GLN A 76 4.90 -1.79 -17.99
N ASP A 77 5.22 -1.01 -16.97
CA ASP A 77 5.30 0.44 -17.01
C ASP A 77 6.54 0.92 -16.26
N GLU A 78 7.48 1.48 -16.98
CA GLU A 78 8.75 2.03 -16.48
C GLU A 78 8.65 3.54 -16.26
N PHE A 79 7.47 4.12 -16.40
CA PHE A 79 7.16 5.55 -16.23
C PHE A 79 8.14 6.48 -16.95
N THR A 80 8.73 6.04 -18.07
CA THR A 80 9.71 6.81 -18.84
C THR A 80 9.12 7.99 -19.60
N ASP A 81 7.81 7.98 -19.82
CA ASP A 81 7.07 9.10 -20.38
C ASP A 81 6.80 10.17 -19.32
N ASN A 82 6.59 11.42 -19.75
CA ASN A 82 6.29 12.52 -18.81
C ASN A 82 4.82 12.53 -18.32
N ASN A 83 4.02 11.54 -18.71
CA ASN A 83 2.62 11.44 -18.37
C ASN A 83 2.26 10.00 -17.99
N ILE A 84 1.22 9.84 -17.19
CA ILE A 84 0.63 8.53 -16.90
C ILE A 84 -0.03 7.98 -18.16
N ASP A 85 0.34 6.76 -18.57
CA ASP A 85 -0.23 6.10 -19.76
C ASP A 85 -1.67 5.61 -19.46
N LEU A 86 -2.65 6.33 -19.95
CA LEU A 86 -4.07 5.98 -19.79
C LEU A 86 -4.49 4.73 -20.60
N ASN A 87 -3.62 4.15 -21.43
CA ASN A 87 -3.86 2.82 -22.01
C ASN A 87 -3.52 1.71 -21.02
N LYS A 88 -2.71 1.99 -20.01
CA LYS A 88 -2.31 1.05 -18.95
C LYS A 88 -3.07 1.28 -17.64
N TRP A 89 -3.41 2.55 -17.34
CA TRP A 89 -4.01 2.94 -16.07
C TRP A 89 -5.34 3.67 -16.26
N SER A 90 -6.19 3.57 -15.26
CA SER A 90 -7.37 4.42 -15.04
C SER A 90 -7.39 4.91 -13.61
N PHE A 91 -7.98 6.08 -13.38
CA PHE A 91 -8.18 6.61 -12.04
C PHE A 91 -9.51 6.17 -11.44
N GLU A 92 -9.57 6.02 -10.14
CA GLU A 92 -10.80 6.14 -9.38
C GLU A 92 -10.99 7.60 -8.95
N VAL A 93 -12.21 8.11 -9.06
CA VAL A 93 -12.54 9.49 -8.72
C VAL A 93 -13.74 9.52 -7.78
N ASN A 94 -13.48 9.44 -6.49
CA ASN A 94 -14.51 9.39 -5.46
C ASN A 94 -14.00 9.85 -4.08
N CYS A 95 -14.93 10.18 -3.19
CA CYS A 95 -14.71 10.45 -1.77
C CYS A 95 -15.33 9.34 -0.90
N PHE A 96 -15.33 8.09 -1.36
CA PHE A 96 -15.98 6.97 -0.68
C PHE A 96 -15.30 6.61 0.65
N GLY A 97 -13.97 6.79 0.74
CA GLY A 97 -13.19 6.41 1.94
C GLY A 97 -12.88 4.93 2.01
N GLY A 98 -12.74 4.27 0.86
CA GLY A 98 -12.25 2.89 0.71
C GLY A 98 -13.05 1.80 1.43
N GLY A 99 -14.16 2.13 2.07
CA GLY A 99 -14.87 1.22 2.97
C GLY A 99 -14.25 1.14 4.39
N ASN A 100 -13.13 1.83 4.64
CA ASN A 100 -12.33 1.77 5.87
C ASN A 100 -12.35 3.09 6.66
N GLU A 101 -13.29 3.99 6.39
CA GLU A 101 -13.35 5.34 6.97
C GLU A 101 -12.09 6.18 6.66
N GLU A 102 -11.46 5.91 5.53
CA GLU A 102 -10.32 6.69 5.03
C GLU A 102 -10.73 8.15 4.80
N GLN A 103 -9.78 9.07 4.92
CA GLN A 103 -10.05 10.51 5.00
C GLN A 103 -9.69 11.27 3.72
N GLN A 104 -9.25 10.62 2.65
CA GLN A 104 -8.98 11.23 1.35
C GLN A 104 -10.13 11.03 0.36
N CYS A 105 -10.27 12.01 -0.54
CA CYS A 105 -10.87 11.78 -1.85
C CYS A 105 -9.79 11.32 -2.83
N TYR A 106 -10.06 10.32 -3.63
CA TYR A 106 -9.24 10.02 -4.80
C TYR A 106 -9.64 10.91 -5.98
N THR A 107 -8.65 11.42 -6.68
CA THR A 107 -8.81 12.34 -7.81
C THR A 107 -7.94 11.92 -8.99
N ASP A 108 -8.23 12.44 -10.17
CA ASP A 108 -7.44 12.30 -11.40
C ASP A 108 -6.60 13.55 -11.72
N ARG A 109 -6.34 14.39 -10.71
CA ARG A 109 -5.59 15.65 -10.87
C ARG A 109 -4.08 15.41 -10.89
N ASP A 110 -3.39 16.22 -11.66
CA ASP A 110 -1.91 16.23 -11.69
C ASP A 110 -1.30 16.59 -10.32
N ASP A 111 -2.04 17.27 -9.43
CA ASP A 111 -1.59 17.52 -8.06
C ASP A 111 -1.49 16.24 -7.22
N ASN A 112 -2.28 15.22 -7.54
CA ASN A 112 -2.35 13.97 -6.79
C ASN A 112 -1.66 12.78 -7.47
N ALA A 113 -1.49 12.80 -8.81
CA ALA A 113 -0.71 11.77 -9.50
C ALA A 113 -0.08 12.30 -10.77
N PHE A 114 1.23 12.14 -10.90
CA PHE A 114 2.01 12.57 -12.07
C PHE A 114 3.30 11.74 -12.19
N VAL A 115 3.91 11.81 -13.38
CA VAL A 115 5.24 11.23 -13.63
C VAL A 115 6.28 12.34 -13.63
N GLU A 116 7.33 12.17 -12.86
CA GLU A 116 8.49 13.08 -12.82
C GLU A 116 9.80 12.28 -12.75
N GLN A 117 10.71 12.57 -13.67
CA GLN A 117 12.04 11.94 -13.72
C GLN A 117 12.01 10.40 -13.75
N GLY A 118 11.06 9.83 -14.49
CA GLY A 118 10.92 8.37 -14.60
C GLY A 118 10.24 7.70 -13.42
N VAL A 119 9.60 8.47 -12.54
CA VAL A 119 8.93 7.95 -11.34
C VAL A 119 7.46 8.41 -11.32
N LEU A 120 6.53 7.47 -11.16
CA LEU A 120 5.15 7.81 -10.83
C LEU A 120 5.08 8.26 -9.36
N LYS A 121 4.51 9.43 -9.12
CA LYS A 121 4.25 9.96 -7.77
C LYS A 121 2.76 10.01 -7.51
N ILE A 122 2.31 9.33 -6.46
CA ILE A 122 0.96 9.44 -5.91
C ILE A 122 1.06 10.26 -4.64
N VAL A 123 0.50 11.47 -4.66
CA VAL A 123 0.69 12.49 -3.61
C VAL A 123 -0.58 12.67 -2.81
N ALA A 124 -0.47 12.48 -1.50
CA ALA A 124 -1.53 12.86 -0.56
C ALA A 124 -1.34 14.30 -0.10
N LEU A 125 -2.39 15.11 -0.26
CA LEU A 125 -2.42 16.52 0.12
C LEU A 125 -3.45 16.75 1.23
N LYS A 126 -3.11 17.63 2.16
CA LYS A 126 -4.08 18.12 3.13
C LYS A 126 -4.85 19.30 2.55
N GLU A 127 -6.02 19.03 2.05
CA GLU A 127 -6.95 20.01 1.51
C GLU A 127 -8.39 19.49 1.54
N ASN A 128 -9.37 20.37 1.75
CA ASN A 128 -10.76 19.97 1.65
C ASN A 128 -11.16 19.81 0.18
N PHE A 129 -11.68 18.64 -0.15
CA PHE A 129 -12.17 18.34 -1.49
C PHE A 129 -13.58 17.73 -1.42
N THR A 130 -14.43 18.07 -2.39
CA THR A 130 -15.80 17.56 -2.51
C THR A 130 -15.92 16.76 -3.81
N GLY A 131 -16.25 15.49 -3.70
CA GLY A 131 -16.43 14.59 -4.84
C GLY A 131 -17.52 13.55 -4.59
N PRO A 132 -17.74 12.61 -5.53
CA PRO A 132 -18.74 11.55 -5.40
C PRO A 132 -18.57 10.74 -4.13
N ALA A 133 -19.67 10.50 -3.39
CA ALA A 133 -19.65 9.79 -2.11
C ALA A 133 -19.66 8.27 -2.25
N ALA A 134 -19.87 7.74 -3.44
CA ALA A 134 -19.90 6.31 -3.74
C ALA A 134 -18.67 5.91 -4.56
N HIS A 135 -18.32 4.63 -4.48
CA HIS A 135 -17.29 4.02 -5.31
C HIS A 135 -17.67 4.05 -6.79
N ASP A 136 -16.72 4.27 -7.69
CA ASP A 136 -16.94 4.44 -9.13
C ASP A 136 -17.65 3.24 -9.79
N ASP A 137 -17.40 2.02 -9.28
CA ASP A 137 -18.00 0.78 -9.79
C ASP A 137 -19.30 0.39 -9.04
N ASP A 138 -19.81 1.23 -8.13
CA ASP A 138 -21.09 0.96 -7.46
C ASP A 138 -22.25 1.02 -8.47
N ALA A 139 -23.10 0.00 -8.47
CA ALA A 139 -24.27 -0.05 -9.33
C ALA A 139 -25.24 1.15 -9.15
N ASN A 140 -25.20 1.80 -7.98
CA ASN A 140 -25.99 2.98 -7.66
C ASN A 140 -25.15 4.27 -7.70
N TYR A 141 -23.98 4.25 -8.34
CA TYR A 141 -23.13 5.42 -8.46
C TYR A 141 -23.88 6.64 -8.97
N ASN A 142 -23.80 7.73 -8.22
CA ASN A 142 -24.41 9.01 -8.59
C ASN A 142 -23.42 10.13 -8.28
N PRO A 143 -22.80 10.74 -9.29
CA PRO A 143 -21.81 11.80 -9.10
C PRO A 143 -22.37 13.08 -8.44
N SER A 144 -23.71 13.24 -8.41
CA SER A 144 -24.36 14.34 -7.71
C SER A 144 -24.53 14.11 -6.21
N ASN A 145 -24.38 12.87 -5.74
CA ASN A 145 -24.31 12.55 -4.33
C ASN A 145 -22.86 12.72 -3.88
N THR A 146 -22.56 13.81 -3.19
CA THR A 146 -21.18 14.22 -2.88
C THR A 146 -20.88 14.18 -1.38
N ARG A 147 -19.61 13.99 -1.06
CA ARG A 147 -19.02 14.07 0.28
C ARG A 147 -17.79 14.96 0.24
N THR A 148 -17.53 15.67 1.33
CA THR A 148 -16.30 16.47 1.49
C THR A 148 -15.38 15.75 2.48
N LEU A 149 -14.12 15.57 2.11
CA LEU A 149 -13.08 15.00 2.95
C LEU A 149 -11.89 15.95 3.06
N PRO A 150 -11.07 15.85 4.14
CA PRO A 150 -10.00 16.81 4.44
C PRO A 150 -8.68 16.54 3.75
N TYR A 151 -8.60 15.51 2.91
CA TYR A 151 -7.41 15.15 2.14
C TYR A 151 -7.79 14.78 0.71
N THR A 152 -6.81 14.89 -0.18
CA THR A 152 -6.87 14.32 -1.53
C THR A 152 -5.68 13.40 -1.77
N SER A 153 -5.85 12.44 -2.65
CA SER A 153 -4.81 11.52 -3.11
C SER A 153 -5.21 10.93 -4.47
N ALA A 154 -4.53 9.90 -4.94
CA ALA A 154 -4.93 9.17 -6.12
C ALA A 154 -4.94 7.65 -5.89
N ARG A 155 -5.79 6.96 -6.68
CA ARG A 155 -5.82 5.51 -6.85
C ARG A 155 -5.84 5.19 -8.34
N LEU A 156 -4.77 4.56 -8.81
CA LEU A 156 -4.65 4.07 -10.18
C LEU A 156 -4.97 2.58 -10.21
N ARG A 157 -5.61 2.13 -11.27
CA ARG A 157 -5.91 0.71 -11.49
C ARG A 157 -5.69 0.30 -12.94
N SER A 158 -5.21 -0.94 -13.13
CA SER A 158 -5.01 -1.52 -14.47
C SER A 158 -6.27 -2.20 -15.03
N LYS A 159 -7.41 -2.11 -14.39
CA LYS A 159 -8.68 -2.79 -14.73
C LYS A 159 -9.04 -2.63 -16.22
N ASN A 160 -9.24 -3.77 -16.92
CA ASN A 160 -9.52 -3.86 -18.36
C ASN A 160 -8.38 -3.34 -19.27
N LYS A 161 -7.18 -3.15 -18.72
CA LYS A 161 -5.97 -2.69 -19.44
C LYS A 161 -4.78 -3.59 -19.14
N GLY A 162 -4.83 -4.29 -18.01
CA GLY A 162 -3.91 -5.29 -17.51
C GLY A 162 -4.63 -6.12 -16.47
N ASP A 163 -5.14 -7.28 -16.88
CA ASP A 163 -5.86 -8.22 -16.03
C ASP A 163 -5.26 -9.61 -16.22
N TRP A 164 -4.83 -10.22 -15.13
CA TRP A 164 -4.09 -11.48 -15.18
C TRP A 164 -4.67 -12.52 -14.24
N THR A 165 -4.54 -13.77 -14.61
CA THR A 165 -4.65 -14.92 -13.72
C THR A 165 -3.28 -15.57 -13.67
N PHE A 166 -2.68 -15.57 -12.49
CA PHE A 166 -1.32 -16.03 -12.23
C PHE A 166 -0.22 -15.12 -12.81
N GLY A 167 1.00 -15.34 -12.36
CA GLY A 167 2.17 -14.59 -12.80
C GLY A 167 3.06 -14.13 -11.65
N ARG A 168 4.15 -13.46 -11.99
CA ARG A 168 4.98 -12.71 -11.06
C ARG A 168 4.73 -11.21 -11.28
N PHE A 169 4.52 -10.49 -10.20
CA PHE A 169 4.24 -9.05 -10.19
C PHE A 169 5.32 -8.37 -9.38
N GLU A 170 6.06 -7.45 -9.99
CA GLU A 170 7.14 -6.70 -9.38
C GLU A 170 6.83 -5.22 -9.44
N ILE A 171 6.87 -4.57 -8.29
CA ILE A 171 6.65 -3.14 -8.17
C ILE A 171 7.77 -2.55 -7.32
N ARG A 172 8.61 -1.70 -7.92
CA ARG A 172 9.66 -1.00 -7.21
C ARG A 172 9.15 0.35 -6.73
N ALA A 173 9.09 0.52 -5.42
CA ALA A 173 8.49 1.70 -4.82
C ALA A 173 9.24 2.17 -3.58
N LYS A 174 9.14 3.49 -3.31
CA LYS A 174 9.52 4.13 -2.06
C LYS A 174 8.25 4.59 -1.34
N LEU A 175 8.11 4.18 -0.09
CA LEU A 175 6.89 4.38 0.67
C LEU A 175 6.86 5.73 1.41
N PRO A 176 5.66 6.34 1.59
CA PRO A 176 5.49 7.52 2.44
C PRO A 176 5.71 7.19 3.92
N GLN A 177 5.97 8.22 4.72
CA GLN A 177 6.18 8.10 6.16
C GLN A 177 5.26 9.01 6.95
N GLY A 178 5.07 8.70 8.24
CA GLY A 178 4.35 9.54 9.19
C GLY A 178 2.98 8.99 9.58
N GLN A 179 2.47 9.50 10.70
CA GLN A 179 1.21 9.02 11.27
C GLN A 179 0.01 9.38 10.40
N GLY A 180 -0.78 8.36 10.04
CA GLY A 180 -1.95 8.46 9.19
C GLY A 180 -1.69 8.10 7.72
N THR A 181 -0.45 7.74 7.34
CA THR A 181 -0.15 7.26 5.97
C THR A 181 -0.50 5.79 5.80
N TRP A 182 -1.06 5.43 4.62
CA TRP A 182 -1.42 4.06 4.25
C TRP A 182 -1.25 3.85 2.74
N PRO A 183 -0.01 3.62 2.26
CA PRO A 183 0.23 3.18 0.88
C PRO A 183 -0.18 1.72 0.70
N ALA A 184 -0.69 1.38 -0.49
CA ALA A 184 -1.03 0.03 -0.87
C ALA A 184 -0.71 -0.27 -2.34
N ILE A 185 -0.15 -1.45 -2.56
CA ILE A 185 0.09 -2.11 -3.84
C ILE A 185 -0.63 -3.45 -3.77
N TRP A 186 -1.72 -3.61 -4.50
CA TRP A 186 -2.65 -4.68 -4.30
C TRP A 186 -3.45 -5.04 -5.54
N MET A 187 -4.31 -6.04 -5.47
CA MET A 187 -5.08 -6.52 -6.60
C MET A 187 -6.51 -6.86 -6.20
N LEU A 188 -7.45 -6.52 -7.08
CA LEU A 188 -8.86 -6.92 -6.99
C LEU A 188 -9.27 -7.75 -8.20
N PRO A 189 -10.28 -8.64 -8.03
CA PRO A 189 -10.84 -9.40 -9.15
C PRO A 189 -11.48 -8.46 -10.16
N THR A 190 -11.26 -8.74 -11.45
CA THR A 190 -11.82 -7.92 -12.53
C THR A 190 -13.32 -8.19 -12.72
N ASP A 191 -13.73 -9.46 -12.66
CA ASP A 191 -15.08 -9.91 -13.03
C ASP A 191 -15.95 -10.33 -11.81
N TRP A 192 -15.41 -10.37 -10.62
CA TRP A 192 -16.12 -10.73 -9.39
C TRP A 192 -16.86 -12.08 -9.48
N ALA A 193 -16.19 -13.13 -9.98
CA ALA A 193 -16.78 -14.42 -10.30
C ALA A 193 -17.47 -15.11 -9.11
N TYR A 194 -17.05 -14.82 -7.90
CA TYR A 194 -17.56 -15.42 -6.65
C TYR A 194 -18.40 -14.44 -5.82
N GLY A 195 -18.98 -13.42 -6.46
CA GLY A 195 -19.82 -12.41 -5.80
C GLY A 195 -19.01 -11.23 -5.26
N GLY A 196 -19.54 -10.55 -4.25
CA GLY A 196 -18.92 -9.34 -3.68
C GLY A 196 -17.63 -9.57 -2.91
N TRP A 197 -17.00 -8.46 -2.52
CA TRP A 197 -15.82 -8.47 -1.65
C TRP A 197 -16.14 -9.08 -0.27
N ALA A 198 -15.33 -9.98 0.33
CA ALA A 198 -14.11 -10.57 -0.21
C ALA A 198 -14.34 -12.03 -0.72
N GLY A 199 -15.60 -12.38 -1.03
CA GLY A 199 -15.91 -13.70 -1.61
C GLY A 199 -15.17 -13.97 -2.93
N SER A 200 -14.93 -12.93 -3.72
CA SER A 200 -14.12 -12.99 -4.94
C SER A 200 -12.62 -12.72 -4.73
N GLY A 201 -12.18 -12.54 -3.50
CA GLY A 201 -10.76 -12.38 -3.15
C GLY A 201 -10.23 -10.94 -3.23
N GLU A 202 -9.06 -10.74 -2.61
CA GLU A 202 -8.17 -9.58 -2.70
C GLU A 202 -6.75 -10.06 -2.39
N ILE A 203 -5.76 -9.57 -3.12
CA ILE A 203 -4.35 -9.91 -2.92
C ILE A 203 -3.59 -8.61 -2.65
N ASP A 204 -3.09 -8.46 -1.43
CA ASP A 204 -2.25 -7.34 -1.06
C ASP A 204 -0.78 -7.74 -1.22
N ILE A 205 -0.14 -7.17 -2.24
CA ILE A 205 1.28 -7.37 -2.52
C ILE A 205 2.10 -6.68 -1.44
N MET A 206 1.73 -5.44 -1.12
CA MET A 206 2.34 -4.65 -0.06
C MET A 206 1.34 -3.65 0.50
N GLU A 207 1.19 -3.65 1.80
CA GLU A 207 0.59 -2.57 2.57
C GLU A 207 1.56 -2.13 3.67
N ALA A 208 1.55 -0.86 4.00
CA ALA A 208 2.24 -0.33 5.17
C ALA A 208 1.44 0.80 5.80
N VAL A 209 1.57 0.98 7.11
CA VAL A 209 0.93 2.09 7.82
C VAL A 209 1.93 2.80 8.73
N ASN A 210 1.85 4.13 8.78
CA ASN A 210 2.53 4.95 9.78
C ASN A 210 4.05 4.72 9.86
N LEU A 211 4.74 4.44 8.76
CA LEU A 211 6.18 4.20 8.77
C LEU A 211 6.93 5.34 9.47
N LYS A 212 8.01 5.00 10.20
CA LYS A 212 8.84 5.92 10.99
C LYS A 212 8.16 6.60 12.18
N THR A 213 6.93 6.23 12.52
CA THR A 213 6.32 6.63 13.79
C THR A 213 6.73 5.67 14.91
N GLN A 214 6.33 5.95 16.16
CA GLN A 214 6.54 5.03 17.25
C GLN A 214 5.77 3.73 17.02
N SER A 215 6.48 2.60 16.83
CA SER A 215 5.83 1.31 16.60
C SER A 215 5.06 0.83 17.83
N ASP A 216 3.85 0.30 17.62
CA ASP A 216 3.05 -0.39 18.63
C ASP A 216 3.13 -1.92 18.53
N GLU A 217 4.07 -2.43 17.74
CA GLU A 217 4.33 -3.86 17.61
C GLU A 217 4.46 -4.53 18.98
N ASN A 218 3.86 -5.68 19.15
CA ASN A 218 3.93 -6.43 20.40
C ASN A 218 5.39 -6.75 20.76
N GLY A 219 5.84 -6.24 21.89
CA GLY A 219 7.23 -6.34 22.33
C GLY A 219 8.17 -5.27 21.77
N ALA A 220 7.68 -4.28 21.03
CA ALA A 220 8.49 -3.14 20.59
C ALA A 220 9.00 -2.33 21.80
N THR A 221 10.25 -1.90 21.71
CA THR A 221 10.83 -0.99 22.69
C THR A 221 10.40 0.44 22.38
N SER A 222 10.17 1.27 23.40
CA SER A 222 9.88 2.71 23.24
C SER A 222 10.94 3.37 22.36
N GLY A 223 10.52 4.10 21.34
CA GLY A 223 11.36 4.72 20.33
C GLY A 223 11.73 3.82 19.15
N GLN A 224 11.26 2.59 19.10
CA GLN A 224 11.39 1.75 17.92
C GLN A 224 10.47 2.28 16.83
N GLU A 225 11.03 2.55 15.65
CA GLU A 225 10.27 3.03 14.51
C GLU A 225 9.45 1.92 13.86
N GLU A 226 8.25 2.29 13.37
CA GLU A 226 7.45 1.43 12.52
C GLU A 226 8.15 1.22 11.17
N SER A 227 8.35 -0.05 10.81
CA SER A 227 9.05 -0.45 9.60
C SER A 227 8.45 -1.70 8.94
N ARG A 228 7.28 -2.14 9.42
CA ARG A 228 6.60 -3.32 8.88
C ARG A 228 5.94 -3.01 7.54
N ILE A 229 6.05 -3.99 6.65
CA ILE A 229 5.16 -4.14 5.51
C ILE A 229 4.33 -5.40 5.71
N HIS A 230 3.19 -5.48 5.03
CA HIS A 230 2.24 -6.58 5.15
C HIS A 230 1.91 -7.13 3.77
N GLY A 231 1.96 -8.45 3.62
CA GLY A 231 1.39 -9.19 2.51
C GLY A 231 0.16 -9.93 3.01
N THR A 232 -1.00 -9.76 2.37
CA THR A 232 -2.28 -10.24 2.90
C THR A 232 -3.15 -10.83 1.79
N LEU A 233 -4.00 -11.79 2.14
CA LEU A 233 -5.14 -12.23 1.32
C LEU A 233 -6.42 -11.96 2.08
N HIS A 234 -7.42 -11.36 1.40
CA HIS A 234 -8.80 -11.30 1.89
C HIS A 234 -9.66 -12.24 1.05
N TYR A 235 -10.49 -13.07 1.73
CA TYR A 235 -11.23 -14.14 1.08
C TYR A 235 -12.42 -14.61 1.93
N GLY A 236 -13.04 -15.70 1.56
CA GLY A 236 -14.08 -16.34 2.32
C GLY A 236 -15.48 -16.04 1.79
N ARG A 237 -16.24 -15.22 2.46
CA ARG A 237 -17.57 -14.77 2.05
C ARG A 237 -17.58 -13.28 1.75
N ALA A 238 -18.68 -12.84 1.16
CA ALA A 238 -18.95 -11.40 1.05
C ALA A 238 -19.04 -10.77 2.45
N TRP A 239 -18.59 -9.51 2.55
CA TRP A 239 -18.67 -8.73 3.79
C TRP A 239 -20.09 -8.79 4.40
N PRO A 240 -20.25 -8.93 5.74
CA PRO A 240 -19.23 -8.88 6.80
C PRO A 240 -18.67 -10.25 7.24
N GLU A 241 -18.86 -11.31 6.48
CA GLU A 241 -18.41 -12.68 6.83
C GLU A 241 -17.07 -13.05 6.15
N ASN A 242 -16.36 -12.03 5.65
CA ASN A 242 -15.02 -12.19 5.09
C ASN A 242 -13.99 -12.50 6.19
N VAL A 243 -12.91 -13.14 5.77
CA VAL A 243 -11.74 -13.40 6.57
C VAL A 243 -10.48 -12.91 5.85
N TYR A 244 -9.38 -12.79 6.59
CA TYR A 244 -8.08 -12.48 6.03
C TYR A 244 -6.98 -13.29 6.71
N SER A 245 -5.86 -13.39 6.04
CA SER A 245 -4.61 -13.93 6.57
C SER A 245 -3.43 -13.38 5.78
N GLY A 246 -2.30 -13.25 6.45
CA GLY A 246 -1.10 -12.69 5.84
C GLY A 246 0.09 -12.74 6.77
N LYS A 247 1.14 -12.06 6.36
CA LYS A 247 2.38 -11.97 7.13
C LYS A 247 2.95 -10.56 7.05
N GLU A 248 3.34 -10.04 8.22
CA GLU A 248 4.18 -8.86 8.30
C GLU A 248 5.65 -9.23 8.08
N PHE A 249 6.40 -8.30 7.52
CA PHE A 249 7.84 -8.43 7.30
C PHE A 249 8.55 -7.11 7.61
N LYS A 250 9.77 -7.22 8.12
CA LYS A 250 10.70 -6.10 8.31
C LYS A 250 11.94 -6.35 7.46
N LEU A 251 12.40 -5.33 6.77
CA LEU A 251 13.62 -5.44 5.99
C LEU A 251 14.82 -5.74 6.91
N PRO A 252 15.82 -6.46 6.40
CA PRO A 252 17.07 -6.71 7.13
C PRO A 252 17.77 -5.41 7.53
N ASP A 253 18.73 -5.51 8.45
CA ASP A 253 19.63 -4.44 8.87
C ASP A 253 18.92 -3.16 9.37
N SER A 254 17.67 -3.29 9.83
CA SER A 254 16.83 -2.18 10.30
C SER A 254 16.55 -1.09 9.26
N VAL A 255 16.60 -1.46 7.98
CA VAL A 255 16.21 -0.57 6.88
C VAL A 255 14.71 -0.29 6.98
N ASN A 256 14.33 0.98 6.81
CA ASN A 256 12.93 1.37 6.79
C ASN A 256 12.46 1.51 5.32
N PRO A 257 11.32 0.93 4.94
CA PRO A 257 10.79 1.03 3.57
C PRO A 257 10.57 2.46 3.05
N ALA A 258 10.56 3.44 3.95
CA ALA A 258 10.46 4.86 3.60
C ALA A 258 11.83 5.51 3.29
N ASP A 259 12.96 4.82 3.50
CA ASP A 259 14.29 5.39 3.28
C ASP A 259 14.72 5.36 1.80
N GLY A 260 14.24 4.39 1.04
CA GLY A 260 14.66 4.18 -0.34
C GLY A 260 13.65 3.39 -1.15
N PHE A 261 14.00 3.11 -2.40
CA PHE A 261 13.21 2.23 -3.25
C PHE A 261 13.50 0.77 -2.92
N HIS A 262 12.45 0.00 -2.75
CA HIS A 262 12.46 -1.45 -2.57
C HIS A 262 11.55 -2.11 -3.59
N GLU A 263 11.86 -3.34 -4.00
CA GLU A 263 11.01 -4.11 -4.88
C GLU A 263 10.06 -4.97 -4.05
N TYR A 264 8.77 -4.78 -4.23
CA TYR A 264 7.70 -5.59 -3.65
C TYR A 264 7.15 -6.50 -4.72
N ALA A 265 7.09 -7.81 -4.44
CA ALA A 265 6.64 -8.76 -5.44
C ALA A 265 5.80 -9.90 -4.87
N ILE A 266 4.98 -10.48 -5.74
CA ILE A 266 4.36 -11.78 -5.53
C ILE A 266 4.66 -12.71 -6.70
N GLU A 267 4.73 -14.00 -6.39
CA GLU A 267 4.54 -15.07 -7.36
C GLU A 267 3.21 -15.75 -7.05
N TRP A 268 2.30 -15.69 -7.99
CA TRP A 268 0.97 -16.25 -7.88
C TRP A 268 0.79 -17.36 -8.92
N GLN A 269 0.54 -18.56 -8.43
CA GLN A 269 0.23 -19.74 -9.23
C GLN A 269 -1.05 -20.41 -8.72
N GLU A 270 -1.56 -21.36 -9.48
CA GLU A 270 -2.66 -22.20 -9.03
C GLU A 270 -2.29 -22.88 -7.69
N GLY A 271 -3.12 -22.63 -6.68
CA GLY A 271 -2.96 -23.22 -5.35
C GLY A 271 -1.90 -22.60 -4.44
N GLU A 272 -1.12 -21.61 -4.88
CA GLU A 272 -0.10 -21.00 -4.02
C GLU A 272 0.22 -19.55 -4.38
N ILE A 273 0.38 -18.69 -3.37
CA ILE A 273 0.83 -17.30 -3.49
C ILE A 273 2.02 -17.09 -2.55
N ARG A 274 3.08 -16.45 -3.06
CA ARG A 274 4.33 -16.13 -2.35
C ARG A 274 4.59 -14.65 -2.38
N TRP A 275 5.14 -14.09 -1.29
CA TRP A 275 5.48 -12.67 -1.16
C TRP A 275 6.98 -12.47 -1.02
N TYR A 276 7.47 -11.43 -1.66
CA TYR A 276 8.90 -11.07 -1.71
C TYR A 276 9.09 -9.56 -1.45
N VAL A 277 10.24 -9.22 -0.86
CA VAL A 277 10.80 -7.86 -0.83
C VAL A 277 12.28 -7.96 -1.14
N ASP A 278 12.77 -7.19 -2.12
CA ASP A 278 14.17 -7.20 -2.57
C ASP A 278 14.68 -8.65 -2.78
N ASP A 279 13.92 -9.46 -3.51
CA ASP A 279 14.14 -10.89 -3.76
C ASP A 279 14.11 -11.79 -2.50
N ILE A 280 13.84 -11.26 -1.32
CA ILE A 280 13.67 -12.06 -0.11
C ILE A 280 12.26 -12.66 -0.08
N HIS A 281 12.16 -13.96 -0.31
CA HIS A 281 10.91 -14.71 -0.12
C HIS A 281 10.59 -14.78 1.38
N PHE A 282 9.58 -14.05 1.86
CA PHE A 282 9.28 -13.99 3.29
C PHE A 282 8.03 -14.77 3.71
N ALA A 283 7.07 -14.98 2.80
CA ALA A 283 5.83 -15.69 3.13
C ALA A 283 5.29 -16.50 1.96
N THR A 284 4.58 -17.58 2.27
CA THR A 284 3.81 -18.41 1.35
C THR A 284 2.46 -18.74 1.95
N GLN A 285 1.39 -18.63 1.16
CA GLN A 285 0.08 -19.19 1.51
C GLN A 285 -0.40 -20.14 0.42
N ARG A 286 -1.04 -21.25 0.83
CA ARG A 286 -1.53 -22.31 -0.05
C ARG A 286 -3.05 -22.39 -0.04
N GLU A 287 -3.65 -22.99 -1.06
CA GLU A 287 -5.09 -23.17 -1.19
C GLU A 287 -5.76 -23.90 -0.01
N THR A 288 -4.98 -24.70 0.75
CA THR A 288 -5.47 -25.29 2.00
C THR A 288 -5.76 -24.26 3.10
N GLY A 289 -5.31 -23.03 2.92
CA GLY A 289 -5.46 -21.91 3.86
C GLY A 289 -6.37 -20.78 3.35
N TRP A 290 -7.10 -20.99 2.26
CA TRP A 290 -8.14 -20.04 1.81
C TRP A 290 -9.36 -20.78 1.28
N TYR A 291 -10.45 -20.07 1.03
CA TYR A 291 -11.68 -20.60 0.46
C TYR A 291 -12.53 -19.46 -0.10
N SER A 292 -13.51 -19.81 -0.96
CA SER A 292 -14.61 -18.93 -1.31
C SER A 292 -15.94 -19.63 -1.03
N GLN A 293 -16.88 -18.91 -0.41
CA GLN A 293 -18.26 -19.34 -0.27
C GLN A 293 -19.19 -18.23 -0.75
N TYR A 294 -20.01 -18.51 -1.74
CA TYR A 294 -20.83 -17.51 -2.42
C TYR A 294 -22.22 -18.04 -2.79
N MET A 295 -23.14 -17.11 -3.04
CA MET A 295 -24.50 -17.45 -3.48
C MET A 295 -24.47 -17.76 -4.97
N ASN A 296 -24.89 -18.98 -5.35
CA ASN A 296 -25.06 -19.34 -6.76
C ASN A 296 -26.33 -18.69 -7.36
N ASN A 297 -26.56 -18.92 -8.65
CA ASN A 297 -27.72 -18.35 -9.36
C ASN A 297 -29.10 -18.85 -8.84
N GLU A 298 -29.09 -19.91 -8.05
CA GLU A 298 -30.31 -20.47 -7.42
C GLU A 298 -30.52 -19.88 -6.01
N GLY A 299 -29.62 -19.00 -5.55
CA GLY A 299 -29.66 -18.42 -4.22
C GLY A 299 -29.22 -19.38 -3.10
N LEU A 300 -28.43 -20.39 -3.44
CA LEU A 300 -27.85 -21.34 -2.48
C LEU A 300 -26.39 -20.95 -2.19
N LEU A 301 -26.01 -20.98 -0.92
CA LEU A 301 -24.62 -20.82 -0.53
C LEU A 301 -23.86 -22.10 -0.91
N ILE A 302 -22.78 -21.93 -1.68
CA ILE A 302 -21.93 -23.02 -2.15
C ILE A 302 -20.46 -22.71 -1.89
N ASN A 303 -19.62 -23.75 -1.86
CA ASN A 303 -18.17 -23.59 -1.86
C ASN A 303 -17.67 -23.33 -3.28
N GLY A 304 -16.69 -22.45 -3.44
CA GLY A 304 -15.84 -22.39 -4.62
C GLY A 304 -15.01 -23.68 -4.74
N GLU A 305 -14.69 -24.03 -5.97
CA GLU A 305 -13.88 -25.23 -6.29
C GLU A 305 -12.43 -24.80 -6.61
N GLY A 306 -11.49 -25.75 -6.57
CA GLY A 306 -10.09 -25.51 -6.91
C GLY A 306 -9.45 -24.43 -6.05
N SER A 307 -8.72 -23.53 -6.69
CA SER A 307 -8.00 -22.42 -6.03
C SER A 307 -8.86 -21.16 -5.82
N ALA A 308 -10.22 -21.29 -5.88
CA ALA A 308 -11.11 -20.15 -5.65
C ALA A 308 -10.88 -19.52 -4.26
N PRO A 309 -10.84 -18.16 -4.19
CA PRO A 309 -11.19 -17.20 -5.23
C PRO A 309 -10.01 -16.76 -6.11
N PHE A 310 -8.81 -17.30 -5.93
CA PHE A 310 -7.57 -16.86 -6.59
C PHE A 310 -7.28 -17.67 -7.88
N ASP A 311 -8.30 -17.91 -8.70
CA ASP A 311 -8.25 -18.64 -9.98
C ASP A 311 -8.97 -17.87 -11.12
N GLN A 312 -9.19 -16.59 -10.92
CA GLN A 312 -9.82 -15.67 -11.86
C GLN A 312 -8.90 -14.49 -12.17
N LYS A 313 -9.31 -13.62 -13.07
CA LYS A 313 -8.55 -12.43 -13.41
C LYS A 313 -8.59 -11.39 -12.30
N PHE A 314 -7.41 -10.89 -11.93
CA PHE A 314 -7.20 -9.74 -11.06
C PHE A 314 -6.49 -8.61 -11.81
N HIS A 315 -6.74 -7.38 -11.38
CA HIS A 315 -6.05 -6.19 -11.85
C HIS A 315 -5.33 -5.49 -10.70
N LEU A 316 -4.25 -4.78 -11.02
CA LEU A 316 -3.45 -4.03 -10.05
C LEU A 316 -4.15 -2.73 -9.63
N LEU A 317 -3.97 -2.37 -8.36
CA LEU A 317 -4.30 -1.08 -7.78
C LEU A 317 -3.07 -0.52 -7.07
N LEU A 318 -2.83 0.78 -7.28
CA LEU A 318 -1.76 1.55 -6.66
C LEU A 318 -2.41 2.77 -6.01
N ASN A 319 -2.33 2.90 -4.69
CA ASN A 319 -2.91 4.05 -4.01
C ASN A 319 -2.17 4.46 -2.74
N PHE A 320 -2.45 5.68 -2.34
CA PHE A 320 -2.03 6.20 -1.07
C PHE A 320 -3.25 6.71 -0.29
N ALA A 321 -3.72 5.94 0.68
CA ALA A 321 -4.81 6.31 1.59
C ALA A 321 -4.30 7.12 2.79
N VAL A 322 -5.20 7.88 3.40
CA VAL A 322 -4.91 8.71 4.58
C VAL A 322 -5.90 8.39 5.70
N GLY A 323 -5.39 8.05 6.87
CA GLY A 323 -6.22 7.68 8.02
C GLY A 323 -6.99 6.39 7.78
N GLY A 324 -8.19 6.30 8.36
CA GLY A 324 -9.01 5.10 8.28
C GLY A 324 -8.89 4.22 9.53
N ASN A 325 -9.62 3.11 9.51
CA ASN A 325 -9.78 2.24 10.69
C ASN A 325 -8.47 1.59 11.16
N TRP A 326 -7.48 1.41 10.28
CA TRP A 326 -6.22 0.79 10.65
C TRP A 326 -5.15 1.83 11.06
N PRO A 327 -4.62 2.69 10.17
CA PRO A 327 -3.53 3.59 10.56
C PRO A 327 -3.89 4.57 11.68
N ALA A 328 -5.17 5.01 11.75
CA ALA A 328 -5.59 5.94 12.79
C ALA A 328 -5.80 5.28 14.18
N THR A 329 -5.71 3.97 14.30
CA THR A 329 -5.92 3.25 15.57
C THR A 329 -4.65 2.62 16.15
N VAL A 330 -3.57 2.57 15.39
CA VAL A 330 -2.28 1.99 15.78
C VAL A 330 -1.19 3.06 15.86
N ASN A 331 -0.06 2.71 16.44
CA ASN A 331 1.11 3.57 16.65
C ASN A 331 0.75 4.82 17.48
N ASP A 332 1.05 6.02 17.01
CA ASP A 332 0.74 7.30 17.69
C ASP A 332 -0.75 7.66 17.63
N LYS A 333 -1.53 6.92 16.83
CA LYS A 333 -2.98 7.09 16.59
C LYS A 333 -3.35 8.42 15.95
N GLY A 334 -4.54 8.43 15.32
CA GLY A 334 -5.02 9.59 14.57
C GLY A 334 -4.24 9.82 13.28
N ILE A 335 -4.21 11.06 12.84
CA ILE A 335 -3.48 11.53 11.67
C ILE A 335 -2.66 12.74 12.09
N ASP A 336 -1.38 12.76 11.78
CA ASP A 336 -0.55 13.95 11.94
C ASP A 336 -0.60 14.79 10.66
N ASP A 337 -1.36 15.87 10.71
CA ASP A 337 -1.51 16.79 9.57
C ASP A 337 -0.18 17.39 9.09
N SER A 338 0.80 17.48 9.97
CA SER A 338 2.08 18.15 9.68
C SER A 338 3.00 17.34 8.78
N VAL A 339 2.74 16.03 8.62
CA VAL A 339 3.54 15.17 7.73
C VAL A 339 3.18 15.34 6.25
N PHE A 340 2.01 15.90 5.93
CA PHE A 340 1.56 16.11 4.56
C PHE A 340 2.06 17.44 3.97
N PRO A 341 2.42 17.50 2.68
CA PRO A 341 2.27 16.43 1.67
C PRO A 341 3.28 15.29 1.83
N GLN A 342 2.86 14.09 1.42
CA GLN A 342 3.69 12.89 1.30
C GLN A 342 3.43 12.21 -0.05
N SER A 343 4.36 11.41 -0.54
CA SER A 343 4.22 10.67 -1.79
C SER A 343 4.53 9.18 -1.63
N LEU A 344 3.75 8.35 -2.31
CA LEU A 344 4.13 7.01 -2.74
C LEU A 344 4.81 7.17 -4.10
N GLU A 345 6.08 6.78 -4.21
CA GLU A 345 6.89 6.91 -5.42
C GLU A 345 7.10 5.53 -6.03
N ILE A 346 6.78 5.35 -7.32
CA ILE A 346 6.87 4.06 -8.01
C ILE A 346 7.78 4.22 -9.23
N ASP A 347 8.88 3.45 -9.23
CA ASP A 347 9.90 3.45 -10.26
C ASP A 347 9.45 2.61 -11.47
N TYR A 348 8.96 1.40 -11.20
CA TYR A 348 8.39 0.55 -12.25
C TYR A 348 7.30 -0.40 -11.73
N VAL A 349 6.52 -0.89 -12.66
CA VAL A 349 5.60 -2.04 -12.49
C VAL A 349 5.89 -3.02 -13.62
N ARG A 350 6.17 -4.28 -13.28
CA ARG A 350 6.45 -5.36 -14.23
C ARG A 350 5.62 -6.58 -13.92
N VAL A 351 5.07 -7.20 -14.96
CA VAL A 351 4.28 -8.43 -14.84
C VAL A 351 4.86 -9.48 -15.78
N TYR A 352 5.09 -10.66 -15.21
CA TYR A 352 5.68 -11.78 -15.91
C TYR A 352 4.74 -12.99 -15.90
N GLU A 353 4.77 -13.74 -16.99
CA GLU A 353 4.10 -15.03 -17.14
C GLU A 353 5.13 -16.17 -16.98
N CYS A 354 4.73 -17.26 -16.34
CA CYS A 354 5.57 -18.45 -16.25
C CYS A 354 5.60 -19.19 -17.59
N SER A 355 6.77 -19.29 -18.23
CA SER A 355 6.95 -19.95 -19.52
C SER A 355 6.80 -21.48 -19.45
N VAL A 356 6.95 -22.07 -18.26
CA VAL A 356 6.81 -23.52 -18.05
C VAL A 356 5.33 -23.93 -18.09
N SER A 357 4.47 -23.19 -17.40
CA SER A 357 3.03 -23.44 -17.38
C SER A 357 2.25 -22.13 -17.29
N PRO A 358 2.03 -21.42 -18.40
CA PRO A 358 1.32 -20.13 -18.40
C PRO A 358 -0.08 -20.21 -17.82
N SER A 359 -0.78 -21.32 -18.02
CA SER A 359 -2.17 -21.51 -17.57
C SER A 359 -2.32 -21.76 -16.07
N THR A 360 -1.26 -22.14 -15.37
CA THR A 360 -1.27 -22.41 -13.92
C THR A 360 -0.27 -21.56 -13.14
N GLY A 361 0.65 -20.88 -13.84
CA GLY A 361 1.75 -20.14 -13.21
C GLY A 361 2.83 -21.01 -12.57
N ALA A 362 2.69 -22.35 -12.61
CA ALA A 362 3.57 -23.28 -11.91
C ALA A 362 4.84 -23.60 -12.68
N GLY A 363 5.92 -23.92 -11.95
CA GLY A 363 7.20 -24.36 -12.50
C GLY A 363 8.25 -23.25 -12.67
N CYS A 364 7.95 -22.03 -12.24
CA CYS A 364 8.86 -20.90 -12.25
C CYS A 364 9.20 -20.36 -10.86
N GLU A 365 8.89 -21.11 -9.82
CA GLU A 365 8.97 -20.68 -8.44
C GLU A 365 10.40 -20.27 -8.02
N THR A 366 10.51 -19.12 -7.37
CA THR A 366 11.74 -18.66 -6.71
C THR A 366 11.63 -18.90 -5.20
N LEU A 367 12.13 -20.00 -4.73
CA LEU A 367 11.96 -20.42 -3.34
C LEU A 367 13.09 -19.93 -2.44
N GLY A 368 12.76 -19.30 -1.32
CA GLY A 368 13.70 -18.94 -0.26
C GLY A 368 13.57 -19.88 0.94
N ASP A 369 14.71 -20.18 1.57
CA ASP A 369 14.81 -21.17 2.67
C ASP A 369 14.08 -20.75 3.95
N ASN A 370 13.82 -19.46 4.15
CA ASN A 370 13.29 -18.88 5.39
C ASN A 370 11.87 -18.36 5.28
N ALA A 371 11.17 -18.60 4.17
CA ALA A 371 9.81 -18.16 3.98
C ALA A 371 8.85 -18.81 4.99
N MET A 372 8.00 -18.00 5.60
CA MET A 372 7.03 -18.48 6.58
C MET A 372 5.76 -18.96 5.88
N LEU A 373 5.28 -20.15 6.27
CA LEU A 373 3.97 -20.63 5.82
C LEU A 373 2.86 -19.88 6.60
N VAL A 374 1.95 -19.24 5.86
CA VAL A 374 0.72 -18.67 6.37
C VAL A 374 -0.37 -19.75 6.34
N GLU A 375 -0.82 -20.19 7.51
CA GLU A 375 -1.81 -21.29 7.60
C GLU A 375 -3.20 -20.90 7.06
N GLY A 376 -3.56 -19.62 7.21
CA GLY A 376 -4.83 -19.09 6.73
C GLY A 376 -6.07 -19.65 7.43
N ARG A 377 -7.20 -19.74 6.69
CA ARG A 377 -8.50 -20.23 7.21
C ARG A 377 -9.11 -21.24 6.25
N GLN A 378 -9.81 -22.22 6.82
CA GLN A 378 -10.59 -23.20 6.07
C GLN A 378 -12.08 -22.79 6.03
N ALA A 379 -12.77 -23.26 4.99
CA ALA A 379 -14.20 -23.02 4.85
C ALA A 379 -14.98 -23.58 6.05
N PRO A 380 -15.86 -22.79 6.65
CA PRO A 380 -16.84 -23.34 7.60
C PRO A 380 -17.81 -24.27 6.85
N ALA A 381 -18.50 -25.15 7.60
CA ALA A 381 -19.58 -25.95 7.02
C ALA A 381 -20.67 -25.03 6.43
N LEU A 382 -21.27 -25.48 5.33
CA LEU A 382 -22.40 -24.80 4.67
C LEU A 382 -23.68 -24.90 5.50
#